data_382895cf82022b0663fc655c287e58e5
#
_entry.id   382895cf82022b0663fc655c287e58e5
#
_cell.length_a   1.000
_cell.length_b   1.000
_cell.length_c   1.000
_cell.angle_alpha   90.00
_cell.angle_beta   90.00
_cell.angle_gamma   90.00
#
_symmetry.space_group_name_H-M   'P 1'
#
loop_
_entity.id
_entity.type
_entity.pdbx_description
1 polymer ?
#
loop_
_entity_poly.entity_id
_entity_poly.type
_entity_poly.pdbx_seq_one_letter_code
_entity_poly.pdbx_strand_id
1 'polypeptide(L)'
;MKHLRTLLSLLLCACLLLGAAAMAEDTAEPTAAPEAQPALEDIADDAVIATLNGTEITWGDAKAAYNSLASQYGNYYDMTNAENVRLFRAVAMENTITETLLDQKAVELGLSELTDAEIADLDASAQADWDAAIQNYMSANGLTEESTDEQKAALKADAEAYYNAAGFDPEILKTQYRHYAVLEKVQNQMLEGITVTDEEIEALYQSLVAADKELYENDLAAYVDHNNQVDMMSFYAAMYGSANDMDYAWYKPAGFRAVKHILLPADEELMNTYTDLQARLEEQQSHADEAAQDAENTETAEPAEGAEPTAEPQPTAEPVTAEQVNAAKAAILASLADKIEEINQKIAEGADFDELIATYGVDAEGNPSDPGMTSEPYKTSGYEVCAASSNYVPEFVEAAMSIPELGGVSAPYLSSYGVHIVKYIADVPAGPVEMTAAQREAKRASLLSSKQNEKYAATIDEWLAASTLTYSGIVTSYEELAANAQ
;
A
#
# COMPACT_ATOMS: atom_id res chain seq x y z
N MET A 1 9.85 -17.04 -18.46
CA MET A 1 9.99 -15.62 -18.13
C MET A 1 9.33 -15.22 -16.82
N LYS A 2 8.11 -15.66 -16.45
CA LYS A 2 7.52 -15.38 -15.12
C LYS A 2 8.31 -16.02 -13.98
N HIS A 3 8.84 -17.22 -14.16
CA HIS A 3 9.54 -17.98 -13.09
C HIS A 3 10.94 -17.44 -12.75
N LEU A 4 11.69 -16.93 -13.74
CA LEU A 4 13.02 -16.36 -13.50
C LEU A 4 12.96 -15.06 -12.68
N ARG A 5 11.91 -14.24 -12.88
CA ARG A 5 11.65 -13.05 -12.04
C ARG A 5 11.26 -13.42 -10.60
N THR A 6 10.64 -14.58 -10.40
CA THR A 6 10.28 -15.09 -9.07
C THR A 6 11.50 -15.60 -8.30
N LEU A 7 12.48 -16.18 -8.97
CA LEU A 7 13.76 -16.61 -8.36
C LEU A 7 14.61 -15.43 -7.87
N LEU A 8 14.75 -14.38 -8.69
CA LEU A 8 15.41 -13.16 -8.26
C LEU A 8 14.67 -12.52 -7.07
N SER A 9 13.32 -12.61 -7.02
CA SER A 9 12.53 -12.07 -5.92
C SER A 9 12.63 -12.91 -4.65
N LEU A 10 12.81 -14.24 -4.72
CA LEU A 10 12.95 -15.11 -3.56
C LEU A 10 14.34 -15.00 -2.91
N LEU A 11 15.41 -14.86 -3.68
CA LEU A 11 16.73 -14.48 -3.16
C LEU A 11 16.72 -13.05 -2.56
N LEU A 12 15.90 -12.14 -3.11
CA LEU A 12 15.69 -10.79 -2.58
C LEU A 12 14.78 -10.77 -1.35
N CYS A 13 13.76 -11.64 -1.26
CA CYS A 13 12.86 -11.71 -0.09
C CYS A 13 13.57 -12.19 1.18
N ALA A 14 14.60 -13.03 1.08
CA ALA A 14 15.44 -13.36 2.23
C ALA A 14 16.14 -12.11 2.80
N CYS A 15 16.47 -11.12 1.95
CA CYS A 15 17.04 -9.84 2.39
C CYS A 15 16.01 -8.87 2.99
N LEU A 16 14.73 -8.97 2.63
CA LEU A 16 13.66 -8.07 3.11
C LEU A 16 13.15 -8.43 4.51
N LEU A 17 13.22 -9.70 4.91
CA LEU A 17 12.77 -10.14 6.23
C LEU A 17 13.74 -9.75 7.37
N LEU A 18 14.98 -9.40 7.06
CA LEU A 18 15.99 -8.99 8.04
C LEU A 18 16.02 -7.46 8.28
N GLY A 19 15.39 -6.65 7.40
CA GLY A 19 15.35 -5.19 7.50
C GLY A 19 14.22 -4.61 8.37
N ALA A 20 13.24 -5.42 8.79
CA ALA A 20 12.04 -4.93 9.49
C ALA A 20 12.20 -4.73 11.01
N ALA A 21 13.33 -5.11 11.58
CA ALA A 21 13.55 -5.03 13.04
C ALA A 21 14.19 -3.71 13.53
N ALA A 22 14.53 -2.77 12.63
CA ALA A 22 15.30 -1.57 12.97
C ALA A 22 14.52 -0.24 12.86
N MET A 23 13.19 -0.26 12.84
CA MET A 23 12.37 0.97 12.86
C MET A 23 11.67 1.12 14.22
N ALA A 24 12.46 1.34 15.27
CA ALA A 24 11.95 1.95 16.49
C ALA A 24 12.29 3.44 16.43
N GLU A 25 11.26 4.29 16.38
CA GLU A 25 11.37 5.73 16.52
C GLU A 25 12.08 6.06 17.85
N ASP A 26 13.25 6.67 17.76
CA ASP A 26 13.84 7.40 18.89
C ASP A 26 13.94 8.89 18.51
N THR A 27 13.10 9.69 19.14
CA THR A 27 13.16 11.16 19.11
C THR A 27 14.28 11.60 20.04
N ALA A 28 15.50 11.69 19.52
CA ALA A 28 16.63 12.28 20.23
C ALA A 28 17.04 13.61 19.61
N GLU A 29 17.27 14.60 20.50
CA GLU A 29 17.78 15.96 20.23
C GLU A 29 19.03 15.95 19.35
N PRO A 30 19.33 17.05 18.61
CA PRO A 30 20.50 17.12 17.72
C PRO A 30 21.78 17.16 18.53
N THR A 31 22.38 16.03 18.74
CA THR A 31 23.77 15.90 19.20
C THR A 31 24.72 16.19 18.04
N ALA A 32 25.88 16.76 18.38
CA ALA A 32 26.94 17.22 17.49
C ALA A 32 27.18 16.29 16.28
N ALA A 33 27.48 16.90 15.11
CA ALA A 33 27.80 16.18 13.89
C ALA A 33 28.76 15.02 14.18
N PRO A 34 28.45 13.79 13.76
CA PRO A 34 29.35 12.66 13.97
C PRO A 34 30.66 12.92 13.26
N GLU A 35 31.79 12.64 13.95
CA GLU A 35 33.10 12.64 13.33
C GLU A 35 33.05 11.71 12.11
N ALA A 36 33.53 12.18 10.94
CA ALA A 36 33.56 11.41 9.72
C ALA A 36 34.26 10.06 9.98
N GLN A 37 33.50 8.97 9.90
CA GLN A 37 34.08 7.62 10.02
C GLN A 37 35.08 7.41 8.89
N PRO A 38 36.22 6.78 9.14
CA PRO A 38 37.20 6.50 8.08
C PRO A 38 36.55 5.63 7.00
N ALA A 39 36.75 6.01 5.73
CA ALA A 39 36.29 5.22 4.58
C ALA A 39 36.80 3.78 4.73
N LEU A 40 35.92 2.78 4.47
CA LEU A 40 36.33 1.40 4.49
C LEU A 40 37.32 1.11 3.37
N GLU A 41 38.40 0.38 3.69
CA GLU A 41 39.39 -0.05 2.70
C GLU A 41 38.72 -0.93 1.62
N ASP A 42 39.22 -0.81 0.39
CA ASP A 42 38.83 -1.71 -0.69
C ASP A 42 39.33 -3.11 -0.42
N ILE A 43 38.47 -4.09 -0.70
CA ILE A 43 38.83 -5.53 -0.57
C ILE A 43 39.31 -6.02 -1.93
N ALA A 44 40.45 -6.68 -1.97
CA ALA A 44 40.97 -7.28 -3.21
C ALA A 44 40.04 -8.40 -3.69
N ASP A 45 39.85 -8.52 -5.00
CA ASP A 45 38.93 -9.50 -5.58
C ASP A 45 39.29 -10.94 -5.26
N ASP A 46 40.59 -11.24 -5.09
CA ASP A 46 41.11 -12.56 -4.72
C ASP A 46 41.15 -12.82 -3.20
N ALA A 47 40.74 -11.86 -2.39
CA ALA A 47 40.70 -12.05 -0.93
C ALA A 47 39.64 -13.07 -0.53
N VAL A 48 40.02 -14.15 0.11
CA VAL A 48 39.11 -15.17 0.63
C VAL A 48 38.34 -14.56 1.82
N ILE A 49 37.02 -14.45 1.68
CA ILE A 49 36.11 -13.89 2.70
C ILE A 49 35.47 -14.99 3.56
N ALA A 50 35.22 -16.17 2.97
CA ALA A 50 34.71 -17.34 3.67
C ALA A 50 35.18 -18.63 3.01
N THR A 51 35.02 -19.75 3.71
CA THR A 51 35.26 -21.09 3.16
C THR A 51 34.11 -22.02 3.56
N LEU A 52 33.48 -22.66 2.59
CA LEU A 52 32.37 -23.57 2.79
C LEU A 52 32.72 -24.98 2.30
N ASN A 53 32.77 -25.95 3.21
CA ASN A 53 33.14 -27.36 2.90
C ASN A 53 34.46 -27.51 2.12
N GLY A 54 35.41 -26.59 2.35
CA GLY A 54 36.72 -26.56 1.66
C GLY A 54 36.71 -25.74 0.36
N THR A 55 35.60 -25.23 -0.10
CA THR A 55 35.51 -24.28 -1.23
C THR A 55 35.76 -22.86 -0.72
N GLU A 56 36.81 -22.23 -1.22
CA GLU A 56 37.09 -20.83 -0.94
C GLU A 56 36.09 -19.91 -1.67
N ILE A 57 35.58 -18.91 -0.95
CA ILE A 57 34.69 -17.85 -1.47
C ILE A 57 35.48 -16.56 -1.36
N THR A 58 35.71 -15.91 -2.50
CA THR A 58 36.48 -14.67 -2.59
C THR A 58 35.55 -13.44 -2.58
N TRP A 59 36.13 -12.27 -2.35
CA TRP A 59 35.40 -11.03 -2.50
C TRP A 59 34.93 -10.81 -3.96
N GLY A 60 35.73 -11.26 -4.93
CA GLY A 60 35.37 -11.21 -6.34
C GLY A 60 34.09 -11.96 -6.64
N ASP A 61 33.84 -13.11 -5.99
CA ASP A 61 32.62 -13.89 -6.12
C ASP A 61 31.41 -13.13 -5.54
N ALA A 62 31.57 -12.39 -4.43
CA ALA A 62 30.51 -11.64 -3.77
C ALA A 62 30.27 -10.24 -4.35
N LYS A 63 31.21 -9.74 -5.18
CA LYS A 63 31.20 -8.34 -5.66
C LYS A 63 30.01 -8.03 -6.56
N ALA A 64 29.57 -8.99 -7.37
CA ALA A 64 28.38 -8.82 -8.21
C ALA A 64 27.11 -8.64 -7.37
N ALA A 65 26.95 -9.45 -6.32
CA ALA A 65 25.84 -9.33 -5.36
C ALA A 65 25.90 -7.99 -4.61
N TYR A 66 27.08 -7.56 -4.15
CA TYR A 66 27.26 -6.26 -3.51
C TYR A 66 26.86 -5.10 -4.42
N ASN A 67 27.33 -5.10 -5.66
CA ASN A 67 27.01 -4.05 -6.64
C ASN A 67 25.50 -4.00 -6.96
N SER A 68 24.87 -5.17 -7.07
CA SER A 68 23.41 -5.27 -7.29
C SER A 68 22.63 -4.66 -6.11
N LEU A 69 22.97 -5.02 -4.88
CA LEU A 69 22.38 -4.46 -3.67
C LEU A 69 22.58 -2.94 -3.60
N ALA A 70 23.81 -2.46 -3.84
CA ALA A 70 24.13 -1.06 -3.81
C ALA A 70 23.36 -0.25 -4.89
N SER A 71 23.17 -0.81 -6.08
CA SER A 71 22.38 -0.20 -7.15
C SER A 71 20.89 -0.13 -6.80
N GLN A 72 20.35 -1.18 -6.20
CA GLN A 72 18.92 -1.28 -5.89
C GLN A 72 18.52 -0.43 -4.68
N TYR A 73 19.34 -0.42 -3.64
CA TYR A 73 19.02 0.19 -2.35
C TYR A 73 19.83 1.45 -2.02
N GLY A 74 20.84 1.79 -2.81
CA GLY A 74 21.71 2.96 -2.57
C GLY A 74 20.98 4.32 -2.55
N ASN A 75 19.74 4.39 -3.06
CA ASN A 75 18.90 5.58 -2.92
C ASN A 75 18.23 5.69 -1.55
N TYR A 76 18.14 4.58 -0.82
CA TYR A 76 17.51 4.51 0.52
C TYR A 76 18.54 4.48 1.64
N TYR A 77 19.79 4.07 1.34
CA TYR A 77 20.86 3.94 2.29
C TYR A 77 22.04 4.84 1.87
N ASP A 78 22.55 5.63 2.81
CA ASP A 78 23.75 6.44 2.57
C ASP A 78 24.98 5.51 2.45
N MET A 79 25.42 5.28 1.21
CA MET A 79 26.58 4.44 0.91
C MET A 79 27.92 5.11 1.23
N THR A 80 27.94 6.35 1.74
CA THR A 80 29.14 6.97 2.35
C THR A 80 29.28 6.59 3.82
N ASN A 81 28.21 6.07 4.44
CA ASN A 81 28.25 5.55 5.80
C ASN A 81 28.90 4.16 5.83
N ALA A 82 29.97 4.04 6.62
CA ALA A 82 30.74 2.81 6.75
C ALA A 82 29.90 1.62 7.30
N GLU A 83 28.89 1.88 8.12
CA GLU A 83 28.01 0.82 8.66
C GLU A 83 27.12 0.24 7.57
N ASN A 84 26.52 1.08 6.71
CA ASN A 84 25.75 0.63 5.57
C ASN A 84 26.60 -0.19 4.59
N VAL A 85 27.83 0.28 4.31
CA VAL A 85 28.76 -0.49 3.46
C VAL A 85 29.13 -1.83 4.08
N ARG A 86 29.37 -1.90 5.41
CA ARG A 86 29.62 -3.18 6.10
C ARG A 86 28.41 -4.11 6.01
N LEU A 87 27.20 -3.59 6.22
CA LEU A 87 25.97 -4.36 6.11
C LEU A 87 25.81 -4.94 4.70
N PHE A 88 26.00 -4.13 3.67
CA PHE A 88 25.87 -4.58 2.27
C PHE A 88 26.95 -5.61 1.90
N ARG A 89 28.19 -5.45 2.41
CA ARG A 89 29.24 -6.44 2.24
C ARG A 89 28.90 -7.77 2.94
N ALA A 90 28.36 -7.72 4.15
CA ALA A 90 27.92 -8.89 4.88
C ALA A 90 26.80 -9.63 4.13
N VAL A 91 25.76 -8.91 3.71
CA VAL A 91 24.64 -9.50 2.94
C VAL A 91 25.12 -10.11 1.62
N ALA A 92 26.02 -9.45 0.91
CA ALA A 92 26.61 -10.01 -0.32
C ALA A 92 27.41 -11.30 -0.06
N MET A 93 28.19 -11.34 1.01
CA MET A 93 28.93 -12.54 1.42
C MET A 93 27.97 -13.70 1.78
N GLU A 94 26.94 -13.47 2.58
CA GLU A 94 25.97 -14.50 2.97
C GLU A 94 25.17 -15.02 1.76
N ASN A 95 24.82 -14.14 0.81
CA ASN A 95 24.19 -14.56 -0.44
C ASN A 95 25.11 -15.49 -1.25
N THR A 96 26.40 -15.14 -1.35
CA THR A 96 27.38 -15.96 -2.09
C THR A 96 27.66 -17.30 -1.38
N ILE A 97 27.67 -17.31 -0.05
CA ILE A 97 27.76 -18.54 0.73
C ILE A 97 26.55 -19.45 0.45
N THR A 98 25.33 -18.88 0.43
CA THR A 98 24.10 -19.63 0.13
C THR A 98 24.12 -20.17 -1.29
N GLU A 99 24.53 -19.37 -2.27
CA GLU A 99 24.66 -19.78 -3.67
C GLU A 99 25.66 -20.91 -3.83
N THR A 100 26.84 -20.80 -3.18
CA THR A 100 27.87 -21.87 -3.15
C THR A 100 27.33 -23.16 -2.51
N LEU A 101 26.53 -23.04 -1.44
CA LEU A 101 25.86 -24.18 -0.81
C LEU A 101 24.90 -24.87 -1.78
N LEU A 102 24.07 -24.10 -2.47
CA LEU A 102 23.12 -24.63 -3.45
C LEU A 102 23.82 -25.33 -4.62
N ASP A 103 24.96 -24.80 -5.10
CA ASP A 103 25.77 -25.43 -6.12
C ASP A 103 26.33 -26.80 -5.65
N GLN A 104 26.84 -26.85 -4.42
CA GLN A 104 27.31 -28.11 -3.80
C GLN A 104 26.16 -29.12 -3.68
N LYS A 105 24.96 -28.65 -3.29
CA LYS A 105 23.76 -29.47 -3.20
C LYS A 105 23.23 -29.90 -4.56
N ALA A 106 23.34 -29.08 -5.60
CA ALA A 106 23.02 -29.48 -6.95
C ALA A 106 23.85 -30.69 -7.41
N VAL A 107 25.15 -30.70 -7.11
CA VAL A 107 26.02 -31.82 -7.41
C VAL A 107 25.65 -33.04 -6.56
N GLU A 108 25.47 -32.88 -5.24
CA GLU A 108 25.11 -33.96 -4.32
C GLU A 108 23.78 -34.64 -4.70
N LEU A 109 22.80 -33.86 -5.12
CA LEU A 109 21.47 -34.33 -5.50
C LEU A 109 21.39 -34.81 -6.98
N GLY A 110 22.45 -34.65 -7.77
CA GLY A 110 22.48 -35.01 -9.19
C GLY A 110 21.66 -34.11 -10.08
N LEU A 111 21.51 -32.83 -9.68
CA LEU A 111 20.72 -31.80 -10.40
C LEU A 111 21.56 -30.80 -11.18
N SER A 112 22.89 -30.91 -11.11
CA SER A 112 23.83 -29.97 -11.76
C SER A 112 23.84 -30.03 -13.29
N GLU A 113 23.31 -31.09 -13.88
CA GLU A 113 23.35 -31.29 -15.32
C GLU A 113 22.09 -30.72 -15.97
N LEU A 114 22.30 -29.96 -17.05
CA LEU A 114 21.25 -29.46 -17.94
C LEU A 114 21.25 -30.30 -19.23
N THR A 115 20.08 -30.57 -19.77
CA THR A 115 19.95 -31.21 -21.07
C THR A 115 20.25 -30.22 -22.21
N ASP A 116 20.63 -30.73 -23.38
CA ASP A 116 20.88 -29.90 -24.59
C ASP A 116 19.67 -29.00 -24.92
N ALA A 117 18.45 -29.47 -24.69
CA ALA A 117 17.23 -28.70 -24.93
C ALA A 117 17.08 -27.55 -23.93
N GLU A 118 17.31 -27.81 -22.63
CA GLU A 118 17.30 -26.75 -21.60
C GLU A 118 18.36 -25.70 -21.90
N ILE A 119 19.58 -26.10 -22.23
CA ILE A 119 20.66 -25.19 -22.62
C ILE A 119 20.25 -24.30 -23.79
N ALA A 120 19.69 -24.91 -24.87
CA ALA A 120 19.28 -24.15 -26.06
C ALA A 120 18.17 -23.12 -25.72
N ASP A 121 17.19 -23.49 -24.89
CA ASP A 121 16.10 -22.61 -24.50
C ASP A 121 16.59 -21.46 -23.58
N LEU A 122 17.51 -21.76 -22.66
CA LEU A 122 18.13 -20.77 -21.78
C LEU A 122 18.98 -19.78 -22.56
N ASP A 123 19.79 -20.27 -23.50
CA ASP A 123 20.62 -19.44 -24.36
C ASP A 123 19.79 -18.51 -25.23
N ALA A 124 18.68 -19.03 -25.78
CA ALA A 124 17.75 -18.22 -26.57
C ALA A 124 17.09 -17.14 -25.70
N SER A 125 16.71 -17.45 -24.46
CA SER A 125 16.14 -16.47 -23.52
C SER A 125 17.17 -15.41 -23.14
N ALA A 126 18.40 -15.79 -22.82
CA ALA A 126 19.47 -14.85 -22.49
C ALA A 126 19.80 -13.93 -23.68
N GLN A 127 19.80 -14.46 -24.91
CA GLN A 127 20.00 -13.65 -26.11
C GLN A 127 18.85 -12.67 -26.33
N ALA A 128 17.61 -13.09 -26.13
CA ALA A 128 16.44 -12.22 -26.28
C ALA A 128 16.45 -11.06 -25.24
N ASP A 129 16.85 -11.32 -24.00
CA ASP A 129 16.96 -10.28 -22.98
C ASP A 129 18.13 -9.32 -23.25
N TRP A 130 19.26 -9.84 -23.78
CA TRP A 130 20.34 -9.00 -24.28
C TRP A 130 19.88 -8.08 -25.41
N ASP A 131 19.23 -8.62 -26.42
CA ASP A 131 18.73 -7.85 -27.55
C ASP A 131 17.71 -6.79 -27.10
N ALA A 132 16.85 -7.12 -26.13
CA ALA A 132 15.91 -6.18 -25.52
C ALA A 132 16.62 -5.06 -24.74
N ALA A 133 17.67 -5.38 -23.97
CA ALA A 133 18.47 -4.39 -23.25
C ALA A 133 19.16 -3.40 -24.21
N ILE A 134 19.79 -3.93 -25.27
CA ILE A 134 20.39 -3.12 -26.35
C ILE A 134 19.34 -2.22 -27.00
N GLN A 135 18.17 -2.74 -27.34
CA GLN A 135 17.07 -1.96 -27.94
C GLN A 135 16.56 -0.85 -27.01
N ASN A 136 16.41 -1.15 -25.72
CA ASN A 136 15.99 -0.18 -24.71
C ASN A 136 17.02 0.96 -24.56
N TYR A 137 18.31 0.61 -24.51
CA TYR A 137 19.38 1.62 -24.47
C TYR A 137 19.34 2.53 -25.70
N MET A 138 19.24 1.93 -26.91
CA MET A 138 19.16 2.68 -28.16
C MET A 138 17.95 3.61 -28.18
N SER A 139 16.79 3.15 -27.72
CA SER A 139 15.55 3.92 -27.66
C SER A 139 15.69 5.10 -26.70
N ALA A 140 16.30 4.90 -25.54
CA ALA A 140 16.56 5.95 -24.57
C ALA A 140 17.61 6.99 -25.05
N ASN A 141 18.51 6.60 -25.98
CA ASN A 141 19.60 7.43 -26.49
C ASN A 141 19.36 7.95 -27.91
N GLY A 142 18.11 8.07 -28.35
CA GLY A 142 17.74 8.80 -29.55
C GLY A 142 17.49 7.95 -30.78
N LEU A 143 17.26 6.64 -30.64
CA LEU A 143 16.74 5.81 -31.72
C LEU A 143 15.31 6.26 -32.06
N THR A 144 15.09 6.58 -33.35
CA THR A 144 13.78 6.93 -33.89
C THR A 144 13.48 6.10 -35.14
N GLU A 145 12.25 6.15 -35.64
CA GLU A 145 11.88 5.51 -36.91
C GLU A 145 12.65 6.08 -38.10
N GLU A 146 13.08 7.36 -38.01
CA GLU A 146 13.82 8.05 -39.05
C GLU A 146 15.34 7.82 -39.00
N SER A 147 15.85 7.10 -37.95
CA SER A 147 17.28 6.83 -37.80
C SER A 147 17.83 6.02 -38.94
N THR A 148 18.95 6.48 -39.52
CA THR A 148 19.67 5.77 -40.59
C THR A 148 20.32 4.48 -40.08
N ASP A 149 20.66 3.55 -40.98
CA ASP A 149 21.34 2.31 -40.58
C ASP A 149 22.70 2.56 -39.92
N GLU A 150 23.41 3.61 -40.32
CA GLU A 150 24.67 4.02 -39.67
C GLU A 150 24.42 4.51 -38.24
N GLN A 151 23.37 5.30 -38.00
CA GLN A 151 22.99 5.76 -36.67
C GLN A 151 22.56 4.61 -35.77
N LYS A 152 21.77 3.67 -36.28
CA LYS A 152 21.38 2.44 -35.58
C LYS A 152 22.59 1.60 -35.21
N ALA A 153 23.54 1.44 -36.11
CA ALA A 153 24.76 0.67 -35.87
C ALA A 153 25.66 1.35 -34.82
N ALA A 154 25.77 2.70 -34.82
CA ALA A 154 26.51 3.44 -33.83
C ALA A 154 25.88 3.32 -32.46
N LEU A 155 24.55 3.53 -32.33
CA LEU A 155 23.82 3.39 -31.07
C LEU A 155 23.91 1.96 -30.49
N LYS A 156 23.89 0.95 -31.37
CA LYS A 156 24.08 -0.44 -30.94
C LYS A 156 25.49 -0.68 -30.39
N ALA A 157 26.52 -0.16 -31.06
CA ALA A 157 27.90 -0.30 -30.59
C ALA A 157 28.12 0.44 -29.25
N ASP A 158 27.49 1.60 -29.07
CA ASP A 158 27.52 2.35 -27.82
C ASP A 158 26.81 1.56 -26.69
N ALA A 159 25.66 0.95 -26.98
CA ALA A 159 24.94 0.11 -26.04
C ALA A 159 25.77 -1.12 -25.60
N GLU A 160 26.36 -1.84 -26.57
CA GLU A 160 27.24 -2.98 -26.30
C GLU A 160 28.46 -2.56 -25.46
N ALA A 161 29.09 -1.43 -25.79
CA ALA A 161 30.22 -0.88 -24.99
C ALA A 161 29.79 -0.52 -23.56
N TYR A 162 28.62 0.08 -23.39
CA TYR A 162 28.06 0.43 -22.08
C TYR A 162 27.85 -0.82 -21.20
N TYR A 163 27.18 -1.84 -21.70
CA TYR A 163 26.92 -3.07 -20.93
C TYR A 163 28.20 -3.87 -20.70
N ASN A 164 29.11 -3.97 -21.69
CA ASN A 164 30.42 -4.61 -21.50
C ASN A 164 31.28 -3.94 -20.43
N ALA A 165 31.27 -2.60 -20.37
CA ALA A 165 31.96 -1.86 -19.32
C ALA A 165 31.36 -2.10 -17.92
N ALA A 166 30.07 -2.44 -17.84
CA ALA A 166 29.38 -2.86 -16.63
C ALA A 166 29.58 -4.37 -16.29
N GLY A 167 30.32 -5.11 -17.11
CA GLY A 167 30.61 -6.52 -16.89
C GLY A 167 29.55 -7.48 -17.43
N PHE A 168 28.71 -7.02 -18.37
CA PHE A 168 27.69 -7.85 -19.01
C PHE A 168 28.00 -8.01 -20.49
N ASP A 169 27.93 -9.25 -20.95
CA ASP A 169 27.94 -9.64 -22.36
C ASP A 169 27.01 -10.86 -22.59
N PRO A 170 26.68 -11.22 -23.84
CA PRO A 170 25.78 -12.34 -24.11
C PRO A 170 26.24 -13.69 -23.54
N GLU A 171 27.53 -13.98 -23.47
CA GLU A 171 28.04 -15.26 -22.98
C GLU A 171 28.01 -15.33 -21.44
N ILE A 172 28.33 -14.21 -20.77
CA ILE A 172 28.14 -14.08 -19.32
C ILE A 172 26.66 -14.29 -18.99
N LEU A 173 25.76 -13.65 -19.73
CA LEU A 173 24.32 -13.75 -19.48
C LEU A 173 23.81 -15.20 -19.68
N LYS A 174 24.24 -15.89 -20.73
CA LYS A 174 23.93 -17.32 -20.95
C LYS A 174 24.44 -18.18 -19.79
N THR A 175 25.66 -17.94 -19.33
CA THR A 175 26.24 -18.67 -18.20
C THR A 175 25.42 -18.48 -16.95
N GLN A 176 25.00 -17.24 -16.64
CA GLN A 176 24.13 -16.93 -15.51
C GLN A 176 22.76 -17.61 -15.61
N TYR A 177 22.14 -17.61 -16.80
CA TYR A 177 20.84 -18.27 -17.02
C TYR A 177 20.93 -19.78 -16.76
N ARG A 178 21.99 -20.43 -17.24
CA ARG A 178 22.23 -21.86 -17.02
C ARG A 178 22.47 -22.14 -15.53
N HIS A 179 23.26 -21.30 -14.85
CA HIS A 179 23.53 -21.45 -13.43
C HIS A 179 22.24 -21.30 -12.60
N TYR A 180 21.45 -20.24 -12.83
CA TYR A 180 20.18 -20.07 -12.11
C TYR A 180 19.17 -21.20 -12.40
N ALA A 181 19.17 -21.78 -13.59
CA ALA A 181 18.33 -22.94 -13.86
C ALA A 181 18.72 -24.18 -13.03
N VAL A 182 20.00 -24.37 -12.76
CA VAL A 182 20.47 -25.42 -11.84
C VAL A 182 20.00 -25.13 -10.41
N LEU A 183 20.17 -23.91 -9.91
CA LEU A 183 19.68 -23.50 -8.58
C LEU A 183 18.17 -23.66 -8.47
N GLU A 184 17.42 -23.33 -9.53
CA GLU A 184 15.97 -23.53 -9.59
C GLU A 184 15.56 -24.99 -9.44
N LYS A 185 16.32 -25.94 -10.05
CA LYS A 185 16.08 -27.38 -9.88
C LYS A 185 16.24 -27.79 -8.40
N VAL A 186 17.26 -27.28 -7.71
CA VAL A 186 17.49 -27.55 -6.28
C VAL A 186 16.34 -26.99 -5.48
N GLN A 187 15.94 -25.74 -5.73
CA GLN A 187 14.82 -25.10 -5.04
C GLN A 187 13.50 -25.85 -5.26
N ASN A 188 13.21 -26.23 -6.50
CA ASN A 188 11.99 -26.98 -6.82
C ASN A 188 11.97 -28.33 -6.07
N GLN A 189 13.11 -29.00 -5.93
CA GLN A 189 13.20 -30.23 -5.13
C GLN A 189 13.01 -29.98 -3.63
N MET A 190 13.55 -28.89 -3.10
CA MET A 190 13.35 -28.50 -1.69
C MET A 190 11.87 -28.23 -1.38
N LEU A 191 11.16 -27.62 -2.35
CA LEU A 191 9.79 -27.19 -2.21
C LEU A 191 8.76 -28.22 -2.70
N GLU A 192 9.22 -29.40 -3.15
CA GLU A 192 8.34 -30.46 -3.65
C GLU A 192 7.34 -30.89 -2.60
N GLY A 193 6.07 -31.00 -3.00
CA GLY A 193 4.97 -31.43 -2.16
C GLY A 193 4.39 -30.38 -1.21
N ILE A 194 4.91 -29.15 -1.21
CA ILE A 194 4.30 -28.06 -0.44
C ILE A 194 3.03 -27.61 -1.13
N THR A 195 1.93 -27.70 -0.40
CA THR A 195 0.60 -27.31 -0.87
C THR A 195 -0.14 -26.57 0.23
N VAL A 196 -1.23 -25.92 -0.15
CA VAL A 196 -2.18 -25.28 0.77
C VAL A 196 -3.54 -25.95 0.60
N THR A 197 -4.08 -26.51 1.67
CA THR A 197 -5.38 -27.18 1.68
C THR A 197 -6.52 -26.18 1.87
N ASP A 198 -7.75 -26.61 1.60
CA ASP A 198 -8.94 -25.80 1.85
C ASP A 198 -9.18 -25.56 3.34
N GLU A 199 -8.80 -26.53 4.20
CA GLU A 199 -8.87 -26.41 5.65
C GLU A 199 -7.91 -25.34 6.19
N GLU A 200 -6.71 -25.21 5.60
CA GLU A 200 -5.76 -24.17 5.96
C GLU A 200 -6.27 -22.78 5.58
N ILE A 201 -6.88 -22.65 4.41
CA ILE A 201 -7.52 -21.37 4.00
C ILE A 201 -8.69 -21.03 4.90
N GLU A 202 -9.50 -22.00 5.28
CA GLU A 202 -10.61 -21.78 6.21
C GLU A 202 -10.11 -21.38 7.59
N ALA A 203 -9.05 -22.01 8.10
CA ALA A 203 -8.43 -21.64 9.37
C ALA A 203 -7.84 -20.21 9.32
N LEU A 204 -7.20 -19.83 8.21
CA LEU A 204 -6.72 -18.46 7.99
C LEU A 204 -7.89 -17.47 8.01
N TYR A 205 -8.95 -17.75 7.25
CA TYR A 205 -10.14 -16.90 7.23
C TYR A 205 -10.76 -16.72 8.62
N GLN A 206 -10.93 -17.79 9.39
CA GLN A 206 -11.44 -17.71 10.75
C GLN A 206 -10.54 -16.89 11.67
N SER A 207 -9.23 -16.96 11.49
CA SER A 207 -8.28 -16.14 12.25
C SER A 207 -8.38 -14.64 11.91
N LEU A 208 -8.56 -14.31 10.62
CA LEU A 208 -8.77 -12.93 10.15
C LEU A 208 -10.09 -12.38 10.71
N VAL A 209 -11.18 -13.16 10.63
CA VAL A 209 -12.48 -12.77 11.21
C VAL A 209 -12.36 -12.54 12.73
N ALA A 210 -11.64 -13.41 13.44
CA ALA A 210 -11.47 -13.28 14.89
C ALA A 210 -10.66 -12.03 15.27
N ALA A 211 -9.58 -11.74 14.52
CA ALA A 211 -8.76 -10.56 14.73
C ALA A 211 -9.55 -9.26 14.49
N ASP A 212 -10.28 -9.18 13.37
CA ASP A 212 -11.10 -8.03 13.04
C ASP A 212 -12.28 -7.85 14.01
N LYS A 213 -12.85 -8.96 14.49
CA LYS A 213 -13.87 -8.90 15.52
C LYS A 213 -13.33 -8.28 16.81
N GLU A 214 -12.14 -8.65 17.24
CA GLU A 214 -11.49 -8.07 18.43
C GLU A 214 -11.25 -6.56 18.26
N LEU A 215 -10.84 -6.14 17.06
CA LEU A 215 -10.57 -4.73 16.75
C LEU A 215 -11.84 -3.89 16.64
N TYR A 216 -12.88 -4.39 15.97
CA TYR A 216 -13.98 -3.56 15.49
C TYR A 216 -15.32 -3.80 16.20
N GLU A 217 -15.52 -4.90 16.96
CA GLU A 217 -16.82 -5.23 17.54
C GLU A 217 -17.41 -4.09 18.39
N ASN A 218 -16.54 -3.31 19.05
CA ASN A 218 -16.92 -2.20 19.93
C ASN A 218 -16.38 -0.85 19.45
N ASP A 219 -15.78 -0.77 18.26
CA ASP A 219 -15.20 0.44 17.68
C ASP A 219 -15.64 0.60 16.21
N LEU A 220 -16.83 1.22 16.06
CA LEU A 220 -17.38 1.54 14.75
C LEU A 220 -16.52 2.54 13.95
N ALA A 221 -15.84 3.46 14.65
CA ALA A 221 -15.00 4.46 13.99
C ALA A 221 -13.78 3.79 13.36
N ALA A 222 -13.08 2.93 14.11
CA ALA A 222 -11.94 2.19 13.58
C ALA A 222 -12.32 1.30 12.39
N TYR A 223 -13.51 0.66 12.40
CA TYR A 223 -14.01 -0.11 11.27
C TYR A 223 -14.24 0.76 10.03
N VAL A 224 -14.91 1.90 10.19
CA VAL A 224 -15.21 2.83 9.09
C VAL A 224 -13.92 3.41 8.52
N ASP A 225 -13.01 3.86 9.38
CA ASP A 225 -11.73 4.43 8.97
C ASP A 225 -10.87 3.42 8.19
N HIS A 226 -10.81 2.17 8.66
CA HIS A 226 -10.10 1.11 7.95
C HIS A 226 -10.66 0.89 6.54
N ASN A 227 -11.98 0.72 6.40
CA ASN A 227 -12.59 0.47 5.10
C ASN A 227 -12.48 1.69 4.15
N ASN A 228 -12.61 2.92 4.66
CA ASN A 228 -12.39 4.13 3.88
C ASN A 228 -10.93 4.23 3.40
N GLN A 229 -9.96 3.79 4.21
CA GLN A 229 -8.55 3.71 3.80
C GLN A 229 -8.36 2.68 2.67
N VAL A 230 -9.02 1.52 2.73
CA VAL A 230 -8.99 0.52 1.65
C VAL A 230 -9.57 1.10 0.36
N ASP A 231 -10.71 1.82 0.43
CA ASP A 231 -11.31 2.49 -0.73
C ASP A 231 -10.37 3.52 -1.34
N MET A 232 -9.76 4.36 -0.52
CA MET A 232 -8.80 5.37 -0.95
C MET A 232 -7.56 4.73 -1.61
N MET A 233 -6.99 3.70 -1.01
CA MET A 233 -5.84 2.98 -1.56
C MET A 233 -6.20 2.26 -2.86
N SER A 234 -7.42 1.70 -2.96
CA SER A 234 -7.93 1.07 -4.19
C SER A 234 -8.08 2.10 -5.32
N PHE A 235 -8.57 3.30 -5.00
CA PHE A 235 -8.67 4.40 -5.95
C PHE A 235 -7.28 4.83 -6.48
N TYR A 236 -6.29 5.00 -5.59
CA TYR A 236 -4.92 5.33 -5.99
C TYR A 236 -4.28 4.19 -6.79
N ALA A 237 -4.47 2.95 -6.37
CA ALA A 237 -3.96 1.79 -7.09
C ALA A 237 -4.50 1.74 -8.54
N ALA A 238 -5.80 1.98 -8.71
CA ALA A 238 -6.42 2.06 -10.04
C ALA A 238 -5.90 3.24 -10.88
N MET A 239 -5.66 4.41 -10.25
CA MET A 239 -5.14 5.60 -10.93
C MET A 239 -3.70 5.42 -11.43
N TYR A 240 -2.86 4.77 -10.64
CA TYR A 240 -1.42 4.59 -10.94
C TYR A 240 -1.08 3.24 -11.54
N GLY A 241 -2.08 2.37 -11.78
CA GLY A 241 -1.87 1.03 -12.35
C GLY A 241 -1.10 0.08 -11.42
N SER A 242 -1.20 0.29 -10.10
CA SER A 242 -0.62 -0.56 -9.07
C SER A 242 -1.66 -1.52 -8.49
N ALA A 243 -1.24 -2.45 -7.61
CA ALA A 243 -2.14 -3.28 -6.84
C ALA A 243 -2.41 -2.64 -5.47
N ASN A 244 -3.61 -2.87 -4.92
CA ASN A 244 -3.90 -2.62 -3.52
C ASN A 244 -3.90 -3.97 -2.78
N ASP A 245 -3.00 -4.12 -1.82
CA ASP A 245 -2.85 -5.34 -1.03
C ASP A 245 -3.65 -5.31 0.29
N MET A 246 -4.36 -4.19 0.57
CA MET A 246 -5.19 -4.08 1.76
C MET A 246 -6.55 -4.78 1.54
N ASP A 247 -6.94 -5.59 2.51
CA ASP A 247 -8.27 -6.20 2.53
C ASP A 247 -9.27 -5.27 3.25
N TYR A 248 -10.52 -5.31 2.83
CA TYR A 248 -11.63 -4.82 3.68
C TYR A 248 -11.71 -5.67 4.95
N ALA A 249 -12.29 -5.10 6.01
CA ALA A 249 -12.47 -5.81 7.26
C ALA A 249 -13.27 -7.11 7.06
N TRP A 250 -12.78 -8.20 7.66
CA TRP A 250 -13.39 -9.56 7.61
C TRP A 250 -14.52 -9.75 8.61
N TYR A 251 -14.75 -8.76 9.47
CA TYR A 251 -15.87 -8.76 10.41
C TYR A 251 -16.53 -7.39 10.41
N LYS A 252 -17.85 -7.37 10.15
CA LYS A 252 -18.68 -6.16 10.23
C LYS A 252 -19.27 -6.05 11.65
N PRO A 253 -19.03 -4.96 12.39
CA PRO A 253 -19.62 -4.76 13.72
C PRO A 253 -21.11 -4.42 13.63
N ALA A 254 -21.82 -4.51 14.75
CA ALA A 254 -23.21 -4.05 14.86
C ALA A 254 -23.31 -2.52 14.82
N GLY A 255 -24.49 -2.03 14.47
CA GLY A 255 -24.77 -0.58 14.47
C GLY A 255 -25.00 0.03 13.10
N PHE A 256 -24.82 -0.75 12.05
CA PHE A 256 -25.17 -0.36 10.68
C PHE A 256 -26.64 -0.57 10.38
N ARG A 257 -27.18 0.29 9.55
CA ARG A 257 -28.51 0.19 8.94
C ARG A 257 -28.44 0.52 7.45
N ALA A 258 -29.29 -0.12 6.66
CA ALA A 258 -29.49 0.25 5.27
C ALA A 258 -30.58 1.32 5.16
N VAL A 259 -30.29 2.38 4.42
CA VAL A 259 -31.23 3.50 4.25
C VAL A 259 -31.31 3.90 2.78
N LYS A 260 -32.48 4.42 2.40
CA LYS A 260 -32.65 5.16 1.15
C LYS A 260 -33.06 6.59 1.47
N HIS A 261 -32.86 7.52 0.56
CA HIS A 261 -33.30 8.89 0.77
C HIS A 261 -33.84 9.54 -0.48
N ILE A 262 -34.73 10.50 -0.27
CA ILE A 262 -35.12 11.50 -1.25
C ILE A 262 -34.21 12.69 -0.99
N LEU A 263 -33.40 13.08 -1.97
CA LEU A 263 -32.62 14.32 -1.92
C LEU A 263 -33.36 15.40 -2.71
N LEU A 264 -33.99 16.34 -2.00
CA LEU A 264 -34.69 17.44 -2.60
C LEU A 264 -33.70 18.55 -2.94
N PRO A 265 -33.53 18.90 -4.23
CA PRO A 265 -32.77 20.09 -4.58
C PRO A 265 -33.48 21.35 -4.09
N ALA A 266 -32.73 22.25 -3.50
CA ALA A 266 -33.20 23.54 -3.06
C ALA A 266 -32.78 24.64 -4.05
N ASP A 267 -33.36 25.83 -3.88
CA ASP A 267 -33.00 27.01 -4.66
C ASP A 267 -31.49 27.34 -4.50
N GLU A 268 -30.80 27.54 -5.62
CA GLU A 268 -29.35 27.72 -5.66
C GLU A 268 -28.89 28.97 -4.87
N GLU A 269 -29.65 30.10 -4.94
CA GLU A 269 -29.29 31.33 -4.25
C GLU A 269 -29.40 31.14 -2.72
N LEU A 270 -30.46 30.43 -2.27
CA LEU A 270 -30.66 30.12 -0.86
C LEU A 270 -29.56 29.15 -0.36
N MET A 271 -29.20 28.13 -1.17
CA MET A 271 -28.16 27.19 -0.83
C MET A 271 -26.80 27.86 -0.74
N ASN A 272 -26.43 28.70 -1.72
CA ASN A 272 -25.19 29.45 -1.70
C ASN A 272 -25.08 30.35 -0.46
N THR A 273 -26.20 31.00 -0.09
CA THR A 273 -26.27 31.82 1.14
C THR A 273 -26.02 30.96 2.39
N TYR A 274 -26.67 29.81 2.47
CA TYR A 274 -26.52 28.89 3.62
C TYR A 274 -25.09 28.36 3.75
N THR A 275 -24.53 27.84 2.65
CA THR A 275 -23.19 27.25 2.65
C THR A 275 -22.10 28.28 2.92
N ASP A 276 -22.22 29.54 2.41
CA ASP A 276 -21.30 30.64 2.75
C ASP A 276 -21.34 30.97 4.24
N LEU A 277 -22.54 31.10 4.81
CA LEU A 277 -22.68 31.38 6.23
C LEU A 277 -22.17 30.24 7.12
N GLN A 278 -22.41 28.99 6.71
CA GLN A 278 -21.92 27.81 7.44
C GLN A 278 -20.40 27.75 7.42
N ALA A 279 -19.76 27.84 6.24
CA ALA A 279 -18.31 27.81 6.09
C ALA A 279 -17.63 28.91 6.90
N ARG A 280 -18.18 30.14 6.87
CA ARG A 280 -17.64 31.27 7.66
C ARG A 280 -17.80 31.08 9.17
N LEU A 281 -18.87 30.43 9.60
CA LEU A 281 -19.07 30.11 11.02
C LEU A 281 -18.07 29.04 11.48
N GLU A 282 -17.84 28.00 10.68
CA GLU A 282 -16.88 26.94 10.94
C GLU A 282 -15.44 27.48 10.98
N GLU A 283 -15.06 28.37 10.04
CA GLU A 283 -13.75 29.03 10.02
C GLU A 283 -13.54 29.87 11.30
N GLN A 284 -14.55 30.63 11.72
CA GLN A 284 -14.49 31.41 12.98
C GLN A 284 -14.33 30.53 14.21
N GLN A 285 -14.99 29.36 14.25
CA GLN A 285 -14.87 28.41 15.34
C GLN A 285 -13.48 27.77 15.36
N SER A 286 -12.96 27.35 14.19
CA SER A 286 -11.60 26.79 14.09
C SER A 286 -10.53 27.75 14.57
N HIS A 287 -10.59 29.02 14.16
CA HIS A 287 -9.67 30.04 14.64
C HIS A 287 -9.78 30.32 16.14
N ALA A 288 -11.00 30.21 16.70
CA ALA A 288 -11.19 30.37 18.15
C ALA A 288 -10.60 29.21 18.93
N ASP A 289 -10.72 27.99 18.42
CA ASP A 289 -10.18 26.78 19.04
C ASP A 289 -8.63 26.76 18.94
N GLU A 290 -8.05 27.16 17.80
CA GLU A 290 -6.60 27.33 17.65
C GLU A 290 -6.04 28.37 18.64
N ALA A 291 -6.71 29.53 18.76
CA ALA A 291 -6.31 30.56 19.70
C ALA A 291 -6.42 30.11 21.18
N ALA A 292 -7.39 29.24 21.48
CA ALA A 292 -7.54 28.67 22.83
C ALA A 292 -6.43 27.65 23.14
N GLN A 293 -6.04 26.82 22.16
CA GLN A 293 -4.92 25.86 22.28
C GLN A 293 -3.57 26.57 22.42
N ASP A 294 -3.34 27.64 21.65
CA ASP A 294 -2.12 28.45 21.76
C ASP A 294 -2.03 29.18 23.11
N ALA A 295 -3.16 29.59 23.67
CA ALA A 295 -3.21 30.20 25.02
C ALA A 295 -2.88 29.18 26.13
N GLU A 296 -3.32 27.94 26.00
CA GLU A 296 -3.03 26.84 26.93
C GLU A 296 -1.55 26.41 26.88
N ASN A 297 -0.94 26.41 25.68
CA ASN A 297 0.49 26.12 25.51
C ASN A 297 1.42 27.25 25.97
N THR A 298 0.95 28.51 26.03
CA THR A 298 1.78 29.66 26.47
C THR A 298 1.86 29.82 28.00
N GLU A 299 1.04 29.15 28.78
CA GLU A 299 1.19 29.18 30.26
C GLU A 299 2.42 28.44 30.80
N THR A 300 3.14 27.70 29.94
CA THR A 300 4.35 26.92 30.29
C THR A 300 5.66 27.49 29.80
N ALA A 301 5.70 28.67 29.14
CA ALA A 301 6.93 29.29 28.64
C ALA A 301 7.21 30.65 29.32
N GLU A 302 8.41 30.80 29.90
CA GLU A 302 8.90 32.09 30.42
C GLU A 302 9.00 33.14 29.28
N PRO A 303 8.72 34.44 29.55
CA PRO A 303 8.65 35.47 28.50
C PRO A 303 10.02 35.79 27.93
N ALA A 304 10.22 35.48 26.63
CA ALA A 304 11.34 36.02 25.88
C ALA A 304 11.06 37.47 25.47
N GLU A 305 11.87 38.42 25.98
CA GLU A 305 11.84 39.82 25.56
C GLU A 305 12.24 39.97 24.09
N GLY A 306 11.37 40.61 23.29
CA GLY A 306 11.72 41.21 22.01
C GLY A 306 11.12 40.62 20.74
N ALA A 307 9.81 40.60 20.59
CA ALA A 307 9.16 40.46 19.29
C ALA A 307 8.37 41.73 18.93
N GLU A 308 8.75 42.42 17.86
CA GLU A 308 7.95 43.50 17.29
C GLU A 308 6.62 42.97 16.74
N PRO A 309 5.52 43.72 16.86
CA PRO A 309 4.24 43.31 16.33
C PRO A 309 4.23 43.50 14.82
N THR A 310 4.28 42.38 14.09
CA THR A 310 4.08 42.33 12.63
C THR A 310 2.71 41.76 12.34
N ALA A 311 1.79 42.58 11.95
CA ALA A 311 0.76 42.47 10.92
C ALA A 311 -0.43 43.37 11.29
N GLU A 312 -0.75 44.32 10.42
CA GLU A 312 -2.03 45.05 10.48
C GLU A 312 -3.18 44.04 10.30
N PRO A 313 -4.24 44.14 11.12
CA PRO A 313 -5.40 43.26 10.94
C PRO A 313 -6.05 43.55 9.60
N GLN A 314 -6.17 42.55 8.73
CA GLN A 314 -7.04 42.63 7.56
C GLN A 314 -8.48 42.91 8.04
N PRO A 315 -9.29 43.63 7.25
CA PRO A 315 -10.68 43.92 7.61
C PRO A 315 -11.43 42.58 7.75
N THR A 316 -11.69 42.17 8.97
CA THR A 316 -12.51 41.01 9.27
C THR A 316 -13.95 41.33 8.85
N ALA A 317 -14.50 40.51 7.93
CA ALA A 317 -15.93 40.49 7.66
C ALA A 317 -16.70 40.38 9.00
N GLU A 318 -17.87 40.99 9.10
CA GLU A 318 -18.68 40.90 10.32
C GLU A 318 -18.84 39.42 10.73
N PRO A 319 -18.68 39.09 12.04
CA PRO A 319 -18.79 37.72 12.53
C PRO A 319 -20.17 37.12 12.16
N VAL A 320 -20.14 35.91 11.61
CA VAL A 320 -21.36 35.14 11.34
C VAL A 320 -21.83 34.50 12.65
N THR A 321 -23.14 34.53 12.86
CA THR A 321 -23.76 33.93 14.04
C THR A 321 -24.49 32.62 13.68
N ALA A 322 -24.62 31.71 14.61
CA ALA A 322 -25.44 30.51 14.46
C ALA A 322 -26.91 30.84 14.14
N GLU A 323 -27.40 32.01 14.60
CA GLU A 323 -28.75 32.48 14.28
C GLU A 323 -28.93 32.80 12.78
N GLN A 324 -27.90 33.38 12.15
CA GLN A 324 -27.93 33.64 10.69
C GLN A 324 -27.92 32.36 9.88
N VAL A 325 -27.09 31.36 10.25
CA VAL A 325 -27.09 30.04 9.63
C VAL A 325 -28.44 29.34 9.81
N ASN A 326 -29.03 29.37 11.00
CA ASN A 326 -30.33 28.79 11.29
C ASN A 326 -31.47 29.50 10.52
N ALA A 327 -31.39 30.83 10.32
CA ALA A 327 -32.36 31.58 9.52
C ALA A 327 -32.29 31.21 8.03
N ALA A 328 -31.06 31.04 7.49
CA ALA A 328 -30.88 30.58 6.12
C ALA A 328 -31.39 29.13 5.93
N LYS A 329 -31.11 28.24 6.86
CA LYS A 329 -31.64 26.86 6.91
C LYS A 329 -33.18 26.87 6.92
N ALA A 330 -33.79 27.70 7.77
CA ALA A 330 -35.25 27.84 7.85
C ALA A 330 -35.87 28.37 6.56
N ALA A 331 -35.21 29.31 5.86
CA ALA A 331 -35.68 29.83 4.58
C ALA A 331 -35.70 28.75 3.49
N ILE A 332 -34.68 27.89 3.42
CA ILE A 332 -34.62 26.73 2.51
C ILE A 332 -35.77 25.76 2.80
N LEU A 333 -35.93 25.35 4.06
CA LEU A 333 -37.00 24.43 4.44
C LEU A 333 -38.38 25.01 4.18
N ALA A 334 -38.57 26.33 4.38
CA ALA A 334 -39.82 27.01 4.06
C ALA A 334 -40.12 27.05 2.56
N SER A 335 -39.09 27.20 1.72
CA SER A 335 -39.25 27.16 0.26
C SER A 335 -39.68 25.80 -0.28
N LEU A 336 -39.37 24.73 0.46
CA LEU A 336 -39.70 23.33 0.10
C LEU A 336 -40.89 22.77 0.90
N ALA A 337 -41.54 23.60 1.75
CA ALA A 337 -42.53 23.12 2.71
C ALA A 337 -43.72 22.38 2.03
N ASP A 338 -44.25 22.90 0.92
CA ASP A 338 -45.34 22.27 0.21
C ASP A 338 -44.94 20.90 -0.40
N LYS A 339 -43.72 20.80 -0.94
CA LYS A 339 -43.20 19.53 -1.46
C LYS A 339 -42.99 18.52 -0.33
N ILE A 340 -42.41 18.94 0.78
CA ILE A 340 -42.17 18.09 1.95
C ILE A 340 -43.50 17.57 2.51
N GLU A 341 -44.53 18.42 2.59
CA GLU A 341 -45.88 18.02 3.04
C GLU A 341 -46.51 17.01 2.09
N GLU A 342 -46.41 17.24 0.76
CA GLU A 342 -46.89 16.29 -0.25
C GLU A 342 -46.19 14.91 -0.14
N ILE A 343 -44.87 14.92 0.01
CA ILE A 343 -44.07 13.67 0.19
C ILE A 343 -44.52 12.94 1.45
N ASN A 344 -44.64 13.62 2.58
CA ASN A 344 -45.08 13.07 3.84
C ASN A 344 -46.49 12.47 3.74
N GLN A 345 -47.40 13.15 3.05
CA GLN A 345 -48.75 12.61 2.81
C GLN A 345 -48.70 11.32 1.97
N LYS A 346 -47.93 11.31 0.88
CA LYS A 346 -47.79 10.12 0.02
C LYS A 346 -47.14 8.96 0.78
N ILE A 347 -46.15 9.21 1.64
CA ILE A 347 -45.57 8.20 2.51
C ILE A 347 -46.62 7.64 3.47
N ALA A 348 -47.44 8.49 4.08
CA ALA A 348 -48.53 8.08 4.97
C ALA A 348 -49.61 7.27 4.25
N GLU A 349 -49.87 7.54 2.97
CA GLU A 349 -50.75 6.77 2.10
C GLU A 349 -50.16 5.45 1.59
N GLY A 350 -48.86 5.16 1.89
CA GLY A 350 -48.17 3.92 1.54
C GLY A 350 -47.60 3.93 0.13
N ALA A 351 -47.30 5.09 -0.44
CA ALA A 351 -46.62 5.19 -1.73
C ALA A 351 -45.25 4.46 -1.70
N ASP A 352 -44.85 3.92 -2.85
CA ASP A 352 -43.53 3.32 -3.02
C ASP A 352 -42.43 4.39 -2.88
N PHE A 353 -41.44 4.13 -2.03
CA PHE A 353 -40.40 5.11 -1.71
C PHE A 353 -39.44 5.32 -2.89
N ASP A 354 -39.20 4.29 -3.72
CA ASP A 354 -38.37 4.41 -4.91
C ASP A 354 -39.07 5.26 -6.00
N GLU A 355 -40.39 5.19 -6.09
CA GLU A 355 -41.19 6.10 -6.95
C GLU A 355 -41.12 7.54 -6.46
N LEU A 356 -41.09 7.76 -5.13
CA LEU A 356 -40.90 9.09 -4.56
C LEU A 356 -39.51 9.64 -4.81
N ILE A 357 -38.46 8.82 -4.70
CA ILE A 357 -37.08 9.18 -5.07
C ILE A 357 -37.04 9.64 -6.52
N ALA A 358 -37.57 8.84 -7.43
CA ALA A 358 -37.60 9.16 -8.87
C ALA A 358 -38.42 10.40 -9.22
N THR A 359 -39.42 10.72 -8.41
CA THR A 359 -40.36 11.85 -8.68
C THR A 359 -39.84 13.19 -8.10
N TYR A 360 -39.33 13.14 -6.86
CA TYR A 360 -38.97 14.35 -6.11
C TYR A 360 -37.45 14.55 -5.95
N GLY A 361 -36.63 13.47 -6.03
CA GLY A 361 -35.19 13.51 -5.94
C GLY A 361 -34.51 13.81 -7.27
N VAL A 362 -35.04 14.80 -8.02
CA VAL A 362 -34.53 15.21 -9.33
C VAL A 362 -34.32 16.72 -9.37
N ASP A 363 -33.31 17.16 -10.13
CA ASP A 363 -33.06 18.57 -10.42
C ASP A 363 -34.11 19.17 -11.42
N ALA A 364 -33.94 20.42 -11.78
CA ALA A 364 -34.82 21.12 -12.72
C ALA A 364 -34.79 20.53 -14.15
N GLU A 365 -33.71 19.90 -14.50
CA GLU A 365 -33.48 19.22 -15.79
C GLU A 365 -34.01 17.77 -15.78
N GLY A 366 -34.40 17.23 -14.64
CA GLY A 366 -34.90 15.86 -14.46
C GLY A 366 -33.81 14.83 -14.20
N ASN A 367 -32.57 15.25 -13.90
CA ASN A 367 -31.49 14.33 -13.49
C ASN A 367 -31.66 13.97 -12.02
N PRO A 368 -31.31 12.73 -11.61
CA PRO A 368 -31.31 12.34 -10.20
C PRO A 368 -30.40 13.24 -9.36
N SER A 369 -30.91 13.82 -8.28
CA SER A 369 -30.14 14.60 -7.31
C SER A 369 -29.10 13.73 -6.59
N ASP A 370 -29.41 12.44 -6.42
CA ASP A 370 -28.45 11.38 -6.00
C ASP A 370 -28.53 10.19 -6.99
N PRO A 371 -27.56 10.09 -7.93
CA PRO A 371 -27.50 8.99 -8.89
C PRO A 371 -27.37 7.60 -8.22
N GLY A 372 -26.80 7.51 -7.02
CA GLY A 372 -26.67 6.26 -6.28
C GLY A 372 -28.04 5.67 -5.92
N MET A 373 -29.01 6.48 -5.58
CA MET A 373 -30.36 6.02 -5.25
C MET A 373 -31.13 5.49 -6.46
N THR A 374 -30.69 5.77 -7.67
CA THR A 374 -31.34 5.33 -8.91
C THR A 374 -30.57 4.25 -9.67
N SER A 375 -29.38 3.90 -9.21
CA SER A 375 -28.45 2.94 -9.83
C SER A 375 -28.11 1.78 -8.89
N GLU A 376 -27.89 0.60 -9.46
CA GLU A 376 -27.39 -0.53 -8.68
C GLU A 376 -25.90 -0.34 -8.28
N PRO A 377 -25.49 -0.85 -7.11
CA PRO A 377 -26.25 -1.70 -6.17
C PRO A 377 -27.18 -0.96 -5.21
N TYR A 378 -26.97 0.35 -5.01
CA TYR A 378 -27.63 1.10 -3.93
C TYR A 378 -29.13 1.32 -4.15
N LYS A 379 -29.60 1.29 -5.41
CA LYS A 379 -31.01 1.29 -5.71
C LYS A 379 -31.76 0.14 -5.02
N THR A 380 -31.16 -1.04 -4.95
CA THR A 380 -31.72 -2.20 -4.27
C THR A 380 -31.34 -2.23 -2.80
N SER A 381 -30.05 -2.12 -2.47
CA SER A 381 -29.52 -2.31 -1.10
C SER A 381 -29.71 -1.09 -0.19
N GLY A 382 -29.83 0.10 -0.73
CA GLY A 382 -29.66 1.35 0.02
C GLY A 382 -28.19 1.60 0.40
N TYR A 383 -27.95 2.71 1.10
CA TYR A 383 -26.66 3.02 1.70
C TYR A 383 -26.58 2.41 3.10
N GLU A 384 -25.45 1.78 3.41
CA GLU A 384 -25.17 1.31 4.77
C GLU A 384 -24.56 2.45 5.59
N VAL A 385 -25.22 2.81 6.68
CA VAL A 385 -24.87 3.96 7.52
C VAL A 385 -24.82 3.53 8.98
N CYS A 386 -23.83 4.02 9.71
CA CYS A 386 -23.73 3.92 11.17
C CYS A 386 -23.40 5.28 11.77
N ALA A 387 -23.44 5.40 13.09
CA ALA A 387 -23.15 6.67 13.76
C ALA A 387 -21.73 7.22 13.55
N ALA A 388 -20.78 6.37 13.15
CA ALA A 388 -19.40 6.73 12.87
C ALA A 388 -19.11 6.91 11.37
N SER A 389 -20.11 6.79 10.48
CA SER A 389 -19.89 6.93 9.03
C SER A 389 -19.34 8.32 8.68
N SER A 390 -18.11 8.38 8.18
CA SER A 390 -17.41 9.60 7.79
C SER A 390 -17.36 9.84 6.28
N ASN A 391 -17.83 8.88 5.49
CA ASN A 391 -17.96 8.98 4.04
C ASN A 391 -19.27 9.63 3.56
N TYR A 392 -20.16 10.00 4.48
CA TYR A 392 -21.38 10.76 4.22
C TYR A 392 -21.37 12.09 4.98
N VAL A 393 -22.12 13.07 4.49
CA VAL A 393 -22.28 14.33 5.22
C VAL A 393 -22.95 14.10 6.56
N PRO A 394 -22.53 14.81 7.62
CA PRO A 394 -23.03 14.59 9.00
C PRO A 394 -24.56 14.64 9.12
N GLU A 395 -25.20 15.55 8.40
CA GLU A 395 -26.66 15.72 8.43
C GLU A 395 -27.40 14.51 7.87
N PHE A 396 -26.83 13.83 6.86
CA PHE A 396 -27.40 12.58 6.34
C PHE A 396 -27.25 11.45 7.35
N VAL A 397 -26.07 11.33 7.99
CA VAL A 397 -25.84 10.36 9.06
C VAL A 397 -26.80 10.61 10.23
N GLU A 398 -26.95 11.87 10.67
CA GLU A 398 -27.87 12.25 11.73
C GLU A 398 -29.32 11.90 11.35
N ALA A 399 -29.76 12.25 10.14
CA ALA A 399 -31.07 11.88 9.63
C ALA A 399 -31.29 10.37 9.66
N ALA A 400 -30.33 9.60 9.14
CA ALA A 400 -30.41 8.15 9.11
C ALA A 400 -30.50 7.55 10.51
N MET A 401 -29.67 8.03 11.45
CA MET A 401 -29.58 7.50 12.82
C MET A 401 -30.72 7.98 13.72
N SER A 402 -31.41 9.06 13.37
CA SER A 402 -32.57 9.59 14.12
C SER A 402 -33.82 8.71 14.01
N ILE A 403 -33.91 7.81 13.03
CA ILE A 403 -35.08 6.98 12.75
C ILE A 403 -35.15 5.85 13.80
N PRO A 404 -36.24 5.77 14.61
CA PRO A 404 -36.25 4.83 15.75
C PRO A 404 -36.52 3.38 15.38
N GLU A 405 -37.17 3.11 14.24
CA GLU A 405 -37.61 1.76 13.88
C GLU A 405 -37.53 1.50 12.37
N LEU A 406 -37.38 0.24 12.02
CA LEU A 406 -37.37 -0.24 10.65
C LEU A 406 -38.64 0.18 9.90
N GLY A 407 -38.50 0.69 8.69
CA GLY A 407 -39.58 1.22 7.87
C GLY A 407 -39.91 2.69 8.18
N GLY A 408 -39.39 3.26 9.25
CA GLY A 408 -39.57 4.67 9.60
C GLY A 408 -38.87 5.61 8.63
N VAL A 409 -39.30 6.87 8.68
CA VAL A 409 -38.75 7.96 7.85
C VAL A 409 -38.33 9.11 8.76
N SER A 410 -37.22 9.79 8.41
CA SER A 410 -36.70 10.91 9.18
C SER A 410 -37.55 12.19 9.00
N ALA A 411 -37.37 13.15 9.89
CA ALA A 411 -37.65 14.54 9.57
C ALA A 411 -36.74 15.00 8.40
N PRO A 412 -37.06 16.12 7.73
CA PRO A 412 -36.19 16.71 6.72
C PRO A 412 -34.89 17.26 7.34
N TYR A 413 -33.73 16.86 6.82
CA TYR A 413 -32.42 17.35 7.21
C TYR A 413 -31.75 18.08 6.05
N LEU A 414 -31.23 19.27 6.28
CA LEU A 414 -30.54 20.07 5.27
C LEU A 414 -29.03 19.83 5.39
N SER A 415 -28.40 19.46 4.27
CA SER A 415 -26.96 19.45 4.07
C SER A 415 -26.55 20.42 2.95
N SER A 416 -25.28 20.46 2.61
CA SER A 416 -24.74 21.19 1.45
C SER A 416 -25.28 20.68 0.08
N TYR A 417 -25.86 19.51 0.03
CA TYR A 417 -26.43 18.90 -1.19
C TYR A 417 -27.92 19.18 -1.37
N GLY A 418 -28.63 19.62 -0.34
CA GLY A 418 -30.06 19.79 -0.33
C GLY A 418 -30.75 19.19 0.89
N VAL A 419 -32.06 18.97 0.80
CA VAL A 419 -32.83 18.42 1.91
C VAL A 419 -33.03 16.94 1.77
N HIS A 420 -32.54 16.18 2.76
CA HIS A 420 -32.66 14.72 2.84
C HIS A 420 -33.91 14.31 3.63
N ILE A 421 -34.72 13.42 3.04
CA ILE A 421 -35.77 12.65 3.71
C ILE A 421 -35.36 11.19 3.65
N VAL A 422 -34.92 10.62 4.76
CA VAL A 422 -34.27 9.31 4.83
C VAL A 422 -35.26 8.27 5.31
N LYS A 423 -35.28 7.08 4.69
CA LYS A 423 -36.05 5.91 5.10
C LYS A 423 -35.13 4.78 5.53
N TYR A 424 -35.37 4.22 6.70
CA TYR A 424 -34.69 3.02 7.21
C TYR A 424 -35.30 1.77 6.57
N ILE A 425 -34.56 1.08 5.69
CA ILE A 425 -35.12 -0.01 4.86
C ILE A 425 -34.74 -1.41 5.34
N ALA A 426 -33.59 -1.59 6.01
CA ALA A 426 -33.17 -2.88 6.52
C ALA A 426 -32.13 -2.75 7.64
N ASP A 427 -32.16 -3.71 8.60
CA ASP A 427 -31.07 -3.93 9.52
C ASP A 427 -29.86 -4.52 8.75
N VAL A 428 -28.66 -4.08 9.09
CA VAL A 428 -27.42 -4.68 8.61
C VAL A 428 -26.83 -5.51 9.73
N PRO A 429 -26.84 -6.86 9.61
CA PRO A 429 -26.38 -7.72 10.71
C PRO A 429 -24.87 -7.62 10.88
N ALA A 430 -24.43 -7.67 12.15
CA ALA A 430 -23.03 -7.90 12.47
C ALA A 430 -22.64 -9.34 12.12
N GLY A 431 -21.39 -9.54 11.75
CA GLY A 431 -20.89 -10.88 11.50
C GLY A 431 -19.69 -10.93 10.56
N PRO A 432 -19.24 -12.16 10.27
CA PRO A 432 -18.17 -12.37 9.29
C PRO A 432 -18.56 -11.86 7.91
N VAL A 433 -17.61 -11.24 7.22
CA VAL A 433 -17.71 -10.87 5.81
C VAL A 433 -17.19 -12.04 4.98
N GLU A 434 -18.00 -12.57 4.09
CA GLU A 434 -17.64 -13.76 3.30
C GLU A 434 -16.43 -13.49 2.38
N MET A 435 -15.48 -14.41 2.39
CA MET A 435 -14.34 -14.41 1.49
C MET A 435 -14.78 -14.80 0.08
N THR A 436 -14.60 -13.89 -0.88
CA THR A 436 -14.88 -14.18 -2.30
C THR A 436 -13.92 -15.24 -2.86
N ALA A 437 -14.29 -15.87 -3.98
CA ALA A 437 -13.42 -16.84 -4.64
C ALA A 437 -12.06 -16.24 -5.07
N ALA A 438 -12.04 -14.99 -5.51
CA ALA A 438 -10.81 -14.30 -5.89
C ALA A 438 -9.90 -14.04 -4.68
N GLN A 439 -10.46 -13.57 -3.56
CA GLN A 439 -9.72 -13.37 -2.31
C GLN A 439 -9.19 -14.70 -1.76
N ARG A 440 -10.00 -15.77 -1.82
CA ARG A 440 -9.59 -17.12 -1.40
C ARG A 440 -8.37 -17.61 -2.18
N GLU A 441 -8.33 -17.39 -3.50
CA GLU A 441 -7.19 -17.76 -4.33
C GLU A 441 -5.96 -16.88 -4.05
N ALA A 442 -6.13 -15.58 -3.85
CA ALA A 442 -5.06 -14.68 -3.47
C ALA A 442 -4.43 -15.07 -2.10
N LYS A 443 -5.28 -15.37 -1.09
CA LYS A 443 -4.81 -15.84 0.22
C LYS A 443 -4.12 -17.21 0.13
N ARG A 444 -4.62 -18.12 -0.75
CA ARG A 444 -3.96 -19.41 -1.03
C ARG A 444 -2.56 -19.20 -1.59
N ALA A 445 -2.41 -18.32 -2.59
CA ALA A 445 -1.12 -18.02 -3.20
C ALA A 445 -0.15 -17.40 -2.17
N SER A 446 -0.62 -16.46 -1.36
CA SER A 446 0.16 -15.84 -0.29
C SER A 446 0.62 -16.85 0.77
N LEU A 447 -0.30 -17.70 1.26
CA LEU A 447 0.02 -18.74 2.24
C LEU A 447 0.98 -19.79 1.67
N LEU A 448 0.81 -20.16 0.38
CA LEU A 448 1.74 -21.05 -0.30
C LEU A 448 3.13 -20.45 -0.36
N SER A 449 3.26 -19.18 -0.75
CA SER A 449 4.54 -18.47 -0.79
C SER A 449 5.20 -18.40 0.60
N SER A 450 4.42 -18.12 1.66
CA SER A 450 4.93 -18.13 3.04
C SER A 450 5.47 -19.51 3.44
N LYS A 451 4.72 -20.59 3.18
CA LYS A 451 5.15 -21.97 3.48
C LYS A 451 6.39 -22.36 2.68
N GLN A 452 6.49 -21.93 1.43
CA GLN A 452 7.67 -22.14 0.59
C GLN A 452 8.90 -21.40 1.14
N ASN A 453 8.73 -20.14 1.55
CA ASN A 453 9.81 -19.33 2.12
C ASN A 453 10.29 -19.92 3.46
N GLU A 454 9.38 -20.32 4.34
CA GLU A 454 9.73 -20.99 5.60
C GLU A 454 10.49 -22.31 5.36
N LYS A 455 10.01 -23.12 4.41
CA LYS A 455 10.68 -24.39 4.08
C LYS A 455 12.06 -24.15 3.47
N TYR A 456 12.18 -23.16 2.58
CA TYR A 456 13.45 -22.77 1.97
C TYR A 456 14.45 -22.36 3.06
N ALA A 457 14.10 -21.39 3.89
CA ALA A 457 14.95 -20.90 4.97
C ALA A 457 15.37 -22.03 5.91
N ALA A 458 14.41 -22.83 6.41
CA ALA A 458 14.72 -23.95 7.30
C ALA A 458 15.64 -25.00 6.66
N THR A 459 15.52 -25.24 5.35
CA THR A 459 16.38 -26.20 4.64
C THR A 459 17.77 -25.64 4.44
N ILE A 460 17.92 -24.35 4.11
CA ILE A 460 19.24 -23.69 4.03
C ILE A 460 19.93 -23.73 5.38
N ASP A 461 19.23 -23.39 6.47
CA ASP A 461 19.76 -23.43 7.84
C ASP A 461 20.25 -24.86 8.23
N GLU A 462 19.45 -25.88 7.92
CA GLU A 462 19.80 -27.27 8.15
C GLU A 462 21.09 -27.68 7.38
N TRP A 463 21.16 -27.28 6.11
CA TRP A 463 22.34 -27.61 5.29
C TRP A 463 23.59 -26.83 5.70
N LEU A 464 23.47 -25.56 6.07
CA LEU A 464 24.57 -24.76 6.62
C LEU A 464 25.05 -25.35 7.95
N ALA A 465 24.13 -25.71 8.85
CA ALA A 465 24.48 -26.33 10.13
C ALA A 465 25.20 -27.69 9.96
N ALA A 466 24.93 -28.42 8.87
CA ALA A 466 25.63 -29.67 8.53
C ALA A 466 26.96 -29.45 7.79
N SER A 467 27.26 -28.22 7.38
CA SER A 467 28.44 -27.83 6.61
C SER A 467 29.58 -27.35 7.52
N THR A 468 30.78 -27.32 6.97
CA THR A 468 31.94 -26.68 7.63
C THR A 468 32.08 -25.27 7.00
N LEU A 469 31.60 -24.25 7.71
CA LEU A 469 31.69 -22.84 7.30
C LEU A 469 32.72 -22.13 8.21
N THR A 470 33.63 -21.37 7.59
CA THR A 470 34.57 -20.50 8.30
C THR A 470 34.64 -19.13 7.63
N TYR A 471 34.60 -18.08 8.44
CA TYR A 471 34.78 -16.69 7.99
C TYR A 471 36.23 -16.26 8.18
N SER A 472 36.77 -15.51 7.23
CA SER A 472 38.16 -15.01 7.33
C SER A 472 38.28 -13.78 8.22
N GLY A 473 37.19 -13.08 8.50
CA GLY A 473 37.15 -11.81 9.23
C GLY A 473 37.46 -10.57 8.38
N ILE A 474 37.72 -10.73 7.07
CA ILE A 474 37.89 -9.60 6.12
C ILE A 474 36.56 -8.87 5.91
N VAL A 475 35.47 -9.64 5.80
CA VAL A 475 34.09 -9.13 5.83
C VAL A 475 33.47 -9.58 7.14
N THR A 476 32.93 -8.65 7.91
CA THR A 476 32.19 -8.94 9.16
C THR A 476 30.92 -9.70 8.81
N SER A 477 30.65 -10.82 9.47
CA SER A 477 29.42 -11.58 9.23
C SER A 477 28.18 -10.80 9.68
N TYR A 478 27.03 -11.16 9.12
CA TYR A 478 25.76 -10.53 9.50
C TYR A 478 25.45 -10.75 11.00
N GLU A 479 25.71 -11.95 11.52
CA GLU A 479 25.54 -12.26 12.95
C GLU A 479 26.38 -11.36 13.86
N GLU A 480 27.64 -11.10 13.49
CA GLU A 480 28.50 -10.19 14.26
C GLU A 480 28.02 -8.75 14.22
N LEU A 481 27.50 -8.29 13.07
CA LEU A 481 26.91 -6.95 12.95
C LEU A 481 25.64 -6.82 13.80
N ALA A 482 24.76 -7.82 13.76
CA ALA A 482 23.53 -7.85 14.55
C ALA A 482 23.80 -7.91 16.06
N ALA A 483 24.85 -8.64 16.48
CA ALA A 483 25.27 -8.71 17.89
C ALA A 483 25.84 -7.37 18.41
N ASN A 484 26.49 -6.59 17.55
CA ASN A 484 27.09 -5.30 17.91
C ASN A 484 26.07 -4.13 17.91
N ALA A 485 24.88 -4.33 17.32
CA ALA A 485 23.80 -3.34 17.28
C ALA A 485 22.85 -3.41 18.50
N GLN A 486 22.98 -4.41 19.38
CA GLN A 486 22.23 -4.57 20.64
C GLN A 486 23.00 -3.95 21.83
#